data_84c12bd78649e30cac22a9f3bcac2ee9
#
_entry.id   84c12bd78649e30cac22a9f3bcac2ee9
#
_cell.length_a   1.000
_cell.length_b   1.000
_cell.length_c   1.000
_cell.angle_alpha   90.00
_cell.angle_beta   90.00
_cell.angle_gamma   90.00
#
_symmetry.space_group_name_H-M   'P 1'
#
loop_
_entity.id
_entity.type
_entity.pdbx_description
1 polymer ?
#
loop_
_entity_poly.entity_id
_entity_poly.type
_entity_poly.pdbx_seq_one_letter_code
_entity_poly.pdbx_strand_id
1 'polypeptide(L)'
;PSPFTGFCDKAPADRPAYTDGLAAEKVGCAVHLQEMGFSSDESRGGGRPFGFGGGTIGDGCPSSLRGATHATSSVVLTSAGMESWDQGFDAAGAQVWGATAGPYHFLRNGLPKDP
;
A
#
# COMPACT_ATOMS: atom_id res chain seq x y z
N PRO A 1 21.30 -4.78 9.81
CA PRO A 1 19.98 -4.81 10.44
C PRO A 1 19.43 -3.40 10.69
N SER A 2 18.12 -3.26 10.57
CA SER A 2 17.45 -1.98 10.80
C SER A 2 17.51 -1.61 12.28
N PRO A 3 17.72 -0.33 12.63
CA PRO A 3 17.64 0.12 14.03
C PRO A 3 16.25 -0.05 14.62
N PHE A 4 15.24 -0.29 13.77
CA PHE A 4 13.85 -0.51 14.22
C PHE A 4 13.49 -1.98 14.42
N THR A 5 14.42 -2.91 14.19
CA THR A 5 14.18 -4.34 14.45
C THR A 5 13.82 -4.56 15.91
N GLY A 6 12.69 -5.23 16.16
CA GLY A 6 12.19 -5.46 17.51
C GLY A 6 11.65 -4.21 18.20
N PHE A 7 11.37 -3.15 17.46
CA PHE A 7 10.92 -1.87 18.01
C PHE A 7 9.70 -1.99 18.92
N CYS A 8 8.71 -2.77 18.51
CA CYS A 8 7.48 -2.93 19.29
C CYS A 8 7.67 -3.71 20.59
N ASP A 9 8.73 -4.52 20.66
CA ASP A 9 9.04 -5.33 21.86
C ASP A 9 9.89 -4.56 22.87
N LYS A 10 10.39 -3.38 22.51
CA LYS A 10 11.19 -2.55 23.39
C LYS A 10 10.32 -1.65 24.26
N ALA A 11 10.79 -1.37 25.47
CA ALA A 11 10.18 -0.33 26.29
C ALA A 11 10.27 1.02 25.58
N PRO A 12 9.27 1.93 25.74
CA PRO A 12 9.30 3.21 25.03
C PRO A 12 10.59 4.00 25.18
N ALA A 13 11.21 3.97 26.36
CA ALA A 13 12.47 4.68 26.61
C ALA A 13 13.67 4.09 25.83
N ASP A 14 13.57 2.81 25.43
CA ASP A 14 14.65 2.11 24.71
C ASP A 14 14.45 2.12 23.19
N ARG A 15 13.36 2.72 22.71
CA ARG A 15 13.08 2.81 21.28
C ARG A 15 13.92 3.91 20.67
N PRO A 16 14.59 3.63 19.52
CA PRO A 16 15.35 4.67 18.84
C PRO A 16 14.42 5.79 18.35
N ALA A 17 14.87 7.03 18.49
CA ALA A 17 14.21 8.15 17.87
C ALA A 17 14.45 8.13 16.34
N TYR A 18 13.47 8.62 15.58
CA TYR A 18 13.68 8.84 14.16
C TYR A 18 14.66 10.01 13.98
N THR A 19 15.67 9.79 13.17
CA THR A 19 16.60 10.83 12.75
C THR A 19 16.78 10.75 11.24
N ASP A 20 17.17 11.85 10.62
CA ASP A 20 17.44 11.88 9.20
C ASP A 20 18.49 10.83 8.84
N GLY A 21 18.26 10.12 7.74
CA GLY A 21 19.12 9.04 7.29
C GLY A 21 18.73 7.65 7.75
N LEU A 22 17.80 7.50 8.71
CA LEU A 22 17.27 6.20 9.10
C LEU A 22 16.27 5.63 8.09
N ALA A 23 15.65 6.51 7.31
CA ALA A 23 14.77 6.14 6.23
C ALA A 23 15.07 7.02 5.02
N ALA A 24 14.81 6.50 3.83
CA ALA A 24 14.96 7.24 2.59
C ALA A 24 13.68 7.15 1.79
N GLU A 25 13.32 8.26 1.14
CA GLU A 25 12.20 8.28 0.21
C GLU A 25 12.57 7.52 -1.05
N LYS A 26 11.67 6.62 -1.49
CA LYS A 26 11.79 5.98 -2.79
C LYS A 26 11.03 6.79 -3.82
N VAL A 27 11.76 7.60 -4.56
CA VAL A 27 11.18 8.46 -5.59
C VAL A 27 10.49 7.59 -6.66
N GLY A 28 9.29 7.97 -7.04
CA GLY A 28 8.50 7.25 -8.04
C GLY A 28 7.66 6.10 -7.51
N CYS A 29 7.75 5.78 -6.22
CA CYS A 29 7.01 4.67 -5.61
C CYS A 29 5.74 5.13 -4.88
N ALA A 30 5.43 6.40 -4.89
CA ALA A 30 4.21 6.92 -4.28
C ALA A 30 2.97 6.36 -4.97
N VAL A 31 1.97 6.01 -4.17
CA VAL A 31 0.68 5.56 -4.66
C VAL A 31 -0.24 6.76 -4.77
N HIS A 32 -0.81 6.96 -5.95
CA HIS A 32 -1.72 8.06 -6.24
C HIS A 32 -3.14 7.54 -6.23
N LEU A 33 -3.93 8.01 -5.28
CA LEU A 33 -5.31 7.56 -5.10
C LEU A 33 -6.29 8.63 -5.60
N GLN A 34 -7.35 8.16 -6.24
CA GLN A 34 -8.46 8.99 -6.70
C GLN A 34 -9.75 8.47 -6.09
N GLU A 35 -10.72 9.34 -5.93
CA GLU A 35 -12.06 8.97 -5.48
C GLU A 35 -12.68 7.95 -6.43
N MET A 36 -13.27 6.90 -5.86
CA MET A 36 -13.94 5.84 -6.61
C MET A 36 -15.42 5.85 -6.29
N GLY A 37 -16.26 6.01 -7.31
CA GLY A 37 -17.70 5.93 -7.18
C GLY A 37 -18.27 6.80 -6.07
N PHE A 38 -19.57 6.87 -5.98
CA PHE A 38 -20.27 7.63 -4.95
C PHE A 38 -21.40 6.78 -4.40
N SER A 39 -21.67 6.95 -3.09
CA SER A 39 -22.84 6.33 -2.48
C SER A 39 -24.10 6.89 -3.11
N SER A 40 -25.02 6.03 -3.51
CA SER A 40 -26.34 6.40 -3.98
C SER A 40 -27.32 6.69 -2.84
N ASP A 41 -26.90 6.51 -1.60
CA ASP A 41 -27.73 6.70 -0.43
C ASP A 41 -27.77 8.18 -0.06
N GLU A 42 -28.79 8.89 -0.54
CA GLU A 42 -28.98 10.30 -0.26
C GLU A 42 -29.20 10.59 1.22
N SER A 43 -29.69 9.62 2.00
CA SER A 43 -29.89 9.81 3.43
C SER A 43 -28.57 9.97 4.20
N ARG A 44 -27.47 9.59 3.60
CA ARG A 44 -26.12 9.74 4.14
C ARG A 44 -25.36 10.93 3.54
N GLY A 45 -26.06 11.85 2.93
CA GLY A 45 -25.43 12.98 2.27
C GLY A 45 -24.81 12.58 0.93
N GLY A 46 -25.62 12.38 -0.07
CA GLY A 46 -25.22 11.93 -1.41
C GLY A 46 -23.97 12.62 -1.92
N GLY A 47 -23.17 11.91 -2.71
CA GLY A 47 -21.92 12.40 -3.25
C GLY A 47 -20.69 12.07 -2.40
N ARG A 48 -20.79 11.25 -1.36
CA ARG A 48 -19.62 10.74 -0.65
C ARG A 48 -18.93 9.70 -1.50
N PRO A 49 -17.58 9.76 -1.65
CA PRO A 49 -16.87 8.71 -2.37
C PRO A 49 -17.04 7.38 -1.65
N PHE A 50 -17.21 6.33 -2.45
CA PHE A 50 -17.26 4.95 -1.96
C PHE A 50 -15.90 4.53 -1.37
N GLY A 51 -14.83 5.02 -1.95
CA GLY A 51 -13.48 4.75 -1.52
C GLY A 51 -12.47 5.47 -2.39
N PHE A 52 -11.23 5.06 -2.29
CA PHE A 52 -10.13 5.62 -3.06
C PHE A 52 -9.36 4.47 -3.69
N GLY A 53 -9.00 4.63 -4.94
CA GLY A 53 -8.24 3.62 -5.66
C GLY A 53 -7.20 4.23 -6.58
N GLY A 54 -6.18 3.48 -6.85
CA GLY A 54 -5.12 3.90 -7.73
C GLY A 54 -3.85 3.11 -7.52
N GLY A 55 -2.74 3.68 -7.93
CA GLY A 55 -1.46 2.99 -7.84
C GLY A 55 -0.30 3.91 -8.15
N THR A 56 0.85 3.30 -8.32
CA THR A 56 2.05 3.98 -8.84
C THR A 56 1.81 4.43 -10.27
N ILE A 57 2.49 5.51 -10.67
CA ILE A 57 2.38 6.04 -12.02
C ILE A 57 3.48 5.44 -12.89
N GLY A 58 3.07 4.70 -13.94
CA GLY A 58 4.00 4.11 -14.91
C GLY A 58 5.03 3.21 -14.27
N ASP A 59 6.23 3.22 -14.81
CA ASP A 59 7.33 2.36 -14.39
C ASP A 59 8.35 3.12 -13.53
N GLY A 60 7.90 4.19 -12.86
CA GLY A 60 8.77 5.10 -12.13
C GLY A 60 9.28 4.59 -10.79
N CYS A 61 8.74 3.48 -10.25
CA CYS A 61 9.19 2.91 -9.00
C CYS A 61 10.28 1.88 -9.26
N PRO A 62 11.56 2.18 -8.95
CA PRO A 62 12.65 1.24 -9.20
C PRO A 62 12.60 0.05 -8.24
N SER A 63 12.94 -1.10 -8.73
CA SER A 63 13.12 -2.32 -7.93
C SER A 63 14.19 -3.18 -8.58
N SER A 64 15.05 -3.76 -7.76
CA SER A 64 16.04 -4.73 -8.22
C SER A 64 15.82 -6.13 -7.63
N LEU A 65 14.77 -6.28 -6.85
CA LEU A 65 14.46 -7.54 -6.20
C LEU A 65 14.17 -8.63 -7.25
N ARG A 66 14.84 -9.75 -7.12
CA ARG A 66 14.65 -10.95 -7.97
C ARG A 66 14.75 -10.68 -9.48
N GLY A 67 15.59 -9.71 -9.86
CA GLY A 67 15.80 -9.36 -11.26
C GLY A 67 14.82 -8.34 -11.82
N ALA A 68 14.00 -7.74 -10.97
CA ALA A 68 13.12 -6.67 -11.41
C ALA A 68 13.90 -5.43 -11.83
N THR A 69 13.29 -4.62 -12.68
CA THR A 69 13.76 -3.27 -13.00
C THR A 69 12.83 -2.23 -12.39
N HIS A 70 11.56 -2.55 -12.23
CA HIS A 70 10.57 -1.64 -11.64
C HIS A 70 9.50 -2.43 -10.91
N ALA A 71 8.77 -1.74 -10.07
CA ALA A 71 7.64 -2.28 -9.34
C ALA A 71 6.40 -1.41 -9.55
N THR A 72 5.24 -2.01 -9.36
CA THR A 72 3.96 -1.30 -9.32
C THR A 72 3.23 -1.66 -8.04
N SER A 73 2.46 -0.71 -7.55
CA SER A 73 1.56 -0.92 -6.42
C SER A 73 0.17 -0.46 -6.81
N SER A 74 -0.83 -1.26 -6.50
CA SER A 74 -2.25 -0.90 -6.67
C SER A 74 -2.92 -0.98 -5.31
N VAL A 75 -3.72 0.02 -4.99
CA VAL A 75 -4.38 0.11 -3.68
C VAL A 75 -5.84 0.51 -3.87
N VAL A 76 -6.73 -0.17 -3.16
CA VAL A 76 -8.12 0.25 -2.98
C VAL A 76 -8.36 0.43 -1.50
N LEU A 77 -8.80 1.60 -1.11
CA LEU A 77 -9.03 1.95 0.29
C LEU A 77 -10.49 2.32 0.49
N THR A 78 -11.16 1.61 1.40
CA THR A 78 -12.56 1.87 1.77
C THR A 78 -12.66 1.99 3.28
N SER A 79 -13.85 2.35 3.77
CA SER A 79 -14.08 2.38 5.21
C SER A 79 -13.99 0.99 5.86
N ALA A 80 -14.16 -0.07 5.09
CA ALA A 80 -14.13 -1.44 5.60
C ALA A 80 -12.72 -2.05 5.61
N GLY A 81 -11.80 -1.53 4.81
CA GLY A 81 -10.47 -2.10 4.72
C GLY A 81 -9.68 -1.62 3.54
N MET A 82 -8.73 -2.42 3.12
CA MET A 82 -7.81 -2.07 2.05
C MET A 82 -7.49 -3.31 1.23
N GLU A 83 -7.36 -3.12 -0.07
CA GLU A 83 -6.72 -4.09 -0.95
C GLU A 83 -5.39 -3.51 -1.42
N SER A 84 -4.34 -4.31 -1.43
CA SER A 84 -3.06 -3.88 -1.96
C SER A 84 -2.44 -4.98 -2.82
N TRP A 85 -1.85 -4.57 -3.93
CA TRP A 85 -1.20 -5.49 -4.85
C TRP A 85 0.11 -4.90 -5.32
N ASP A 86 1.19 -5.49 -4.84
CA ASP A 86 2.54 -5.08 -5.19
C ASP A 86 3.14 -6.12 -6.15
N GLN A 87 3.71 -5.65 -7.24
CA GLN A 87 4.28 -6.51 -8.27
C GLN A 87 5.61 -5.94 -8.75
N GLY A 88 6.55 -6.83 -9.06
CA GLY A 88 7.82 -6.43 -9.67
C GLY A 88 7.95 -7.06 -11.06
N PHE A 89 8.50 -6.28 -11.98
CA PHE A 89 8.64 -6.66 -13.38
C PHE A 89 10.08 -6.50 -13.85
N ASP A 90 10.52 -7.42 -14.70
CA ASP A 90 11.83 -7.32 -15.32
C ASP A 90 11.82 -6.41 -16.55
N ALA A 91 12.95 -6.26 -17.23
CA ALA A 91 13.09 -5.40 -18.38
C ALA A 91 12.22 -5.85 -19.56
N ALA A 92 11.86 -7.13 -19.63
CA ALA A 92 10.98 -7.68 -20.66
C ALA A 92 9.49 -7.54 -20.31
N GLY A 93 9.17 -7.03 -19.11
CA GLY A 93 7.79 -6.87 -18.63
C GLY A 93 7.21 -8.12 -17.99
N ALA A 94 8.03 -9.12 -17.70
CA ALA A 94 7.56 -10.31 -16.99
C ALA A 94 7.56 -10.08 -15.49
N GLN A 95 6.51 -10.52 -14.80
CA GLN A 95 6.44 -10.43 -13.35
C GLN A 95 7.45 -11.39 -12.71
N VAL A 96 8.32 -10.88 -11.85
CA VAL A 96 9.35 -11.66 -11.18
C VAL A 96 9.13 -11.77 -9.69
N TRP A 97 8.28 -10.94 -9.09
CA TRP A 97 7.86 -11.08 -7.71
C TRP A 97 6.47 -10.48 -7.50
N GLY A 98 5.87 -10.82 -6.38
CA GLY A 98 4.52 -10.39 -6.01
C GLY A 98 3.48 -11.49 -6.24
N ALA A 99 2.30 -11.31 -5.68
CA ALA A 99 1.19 -12.24 -5.85
C ALA A 99 0.74 -12.28 -7.31
N THR A 100 0.46 -13.47 -7.83
CA THR A 100 0.01 -13.63 -9.23
C THR A 100 -1.50 -13.77 -9.37
N ALA A 101 -2.19 -14.17 -8.28
CA ALA A 101 -3.62 -14.42 -8.32
C ALA A 101 -4.49 -13.19 -8.06
N GLY A 102 -3.92 -12.13 -7.48
CA GLY A 102 -4.66 -10.93 -7.17
C GLY A 102 -4.15 -10.23 -5.91
N PRO A 103 -4.82 -9.15 -5.49
CA PRO A 103 -4.40 -8.35 -4.35
C PRO A 103 -4.60 -9.07 -3.01
N TYR A 104 -3.87 -8.61 -1.99
CA TYR A 104 -4.17 -8.93 -0.61
C TYR A 104 -5.35 -8.11 -0.12
N HIS A 105 -6.17 -8.72 0.74
CA HIS A 105 -7.35 -8.09 1.32
C HIS A 105 -7.16 -7.92 2.82
N PHE A 106 -7.29 -6.69 3.30
CA PHE A 106 -7.16 -6.37 4.72
C PHE A 106 -8.48 -5.82 5.23
N LEU A 107 -8.98 -6.36 6.33
CA LEU A 107 -10.14 -5.82 7.01
C LEU A 107 -9.69 -4.88 8.13
N ARG A 108 -10.41 -3.78 8.27
CA ARG A 108 -10.16 -2.83 9.34
C ARG A 108 -10.52 -3.47 10.68
N ASN A 109 -9.62 -3.32 11.67
CA ASN A 109 -9.87 -3.82 13.01
C ASN A 109 -11.07 -3.12 13.64
N GLY A 110 -11.86 -3.88 14.42
CA GLY A 110 -13.01 -3.35 15.13
C GLY A 110 -14.31 -3.37 14.33
N LEU A 111 -14.27 -3.77 13.05
CA LEU A 111 -15.49 -3.98 12.29
C LEU A 111 -16.12 -5.32 12.64
N PRO A 112 -17.47 -5.41 12.67
CA PRO A 112 -18.13 -6.69 12.83
C PRO A 112 -17.70 -7.62 11.70
N LYS A 113 -17.42 -8.86 12.03
CA LYS A 113 -17.23 -9.87 11.00
C LYS A 113 -18.58 -10.16 10.35
N ASP A 114 -18.56 -10.43 9.07
CA ASP A 114 -19.76 -10.83 8.36
C ASP A 114 -20.39 -12.02 9.04
N PRO A 115 -21.73 -12.03 9.14
CA PRO A 115 -22.46 -13.12 9.78
C PRO A 115 -22.26 -14.46 9.06
#